data_a303f37a86bca2b6033d7cd5f9c66bce
#
_entry.id   a303f37a86bca2b6033d7cd5f9c66bce
#
_cell.length_a   1.000
_cell.length_b   1.000
_cell.length_c   1.000
_cell.angle_alpha   90.00
_cell.angle_beta   90.00
_cell.angle_gamma   90.00
#
_symmetry.space_group_name_H-M   'P 1'
#
loop_
_entity.id
_entity.type
_entity.pdbx_description
1 polymer ?
#
loop_
_entity_poly.entity_id
_entity_poly.type
_entity_poly.pdbx_seq_one_letter_code
_entity_poly.pdbx_strand_id
1 'polypeptide(L)'
;PDADCKRLLVNIQANDSAKIIARDLLSFYQDNCTPTHKLVITFDLNNPNDTCRYIPCSIHRLNVDSIYTFRVFVLDSSGNAGSCNALVDVDDPNNFCNSNFQTTIHVTGLVRDVKGNPMEKVEMLEQGTGQMVSTDLQGKYMNDQIKPGSSVHLKPDYALGNWTDGLSTQDVLYLQKHILGISTFSKPEQWIAADLDKDGFVTTRDIVWLRKLILGKVEEVPTNKSWRFLDEEYIFNDDDFPLGEKFSEEFETDHLMHDKVVNFKSIKVGDVSGTSGFQEKVAGARLRYFELGVEDHLLPENQRSHSDFMINDDLTMEGLQINMSFDSRFAEVDSIVEFLSDGR
;
A
#
# COMPACT_ATOMS: atom_id res chain seq x y z
N PRO A 1 -39.73 4.09 -4.42
CA PRO A 1 -39.61 5.50 -4.02
C PRO A 1 -40.06 6.44 -5.14
N ASP A 2 -40.72 7.56 -4.80
CA ASP A 2 -41.06 8.64 -5.69
C ASP A 2 -40.11 9.82 -5.44
N ALA A 3 -39.70 10.50 -6.52
CA ALA A 3 -38.79 11.65 -6.42
C ALA A 3 -39.13 12.70 -7.47
N ASP A 4 -39.24 13.96 -7.01
CA ASP A 4 -39.38 15.12 -7.87
C ASP A 4 -38.19 16.05 -7.68
N CYS A 5 -37.59 16.47 -8.79
CA CYS A 5 -36.47 17.39 -8.81
C CYS A 5 -36.91 18.85 -8.96
N LYS A 6 -36.08 19.76 -8.47
CA LYS A 6 -36.22 21.18 -8.67
C LYS A 6 -35.03 21.74 -9.43
N ARG A 7 -35.20 22.93 -10.01
CA ARG A 7 -34.10 23.72 -10.53
C ARG A 7 -33.36 24.40 -9.37
N LEU A 8 -32.04 24.37 -9.40
CA LEU A 8 -31.20 24.92 -8.35
C LEU A 8 -30.18 25.89 -8.95
N LEU A 9 -29.98 27.05 -8.33
CA LEU A 9 -28.84 27.93 -8.63
C LEU A 9 -27.71 27.67 -7.63
N VAL A 10 -26.53 27.46 -8.15
CA VAL A 10 -25.32 27.22 -7.36
C VAL A 10 -24.21 28.15 -7.84
N ASN A 11 -23.52 28.80 -6.91
CA ASN A 11 -22.43 29.70 -7.26
C ASN A 11 -21.08 29.00 -7.17
N ILE A 12 -20.18 29.34 -8.09
CA ILE A 12 -18.77 29.00 -8.01
C ILE A 12 -18.19 29.65 -6.74
N GLN A 13 -17.42 28.86 -6.01
CA GLN A 13 -16.79 29.29 -4.77
C GLN A 13 -15.29 29.59 -4.98
N ALA A 14 -14.63 30.11 -3.94
CA ALA A 14 -13.20 30.48 -3.98
C ALA A 14 -12.24 29.28 -4.23
N ASN A 15 -12.77 28.07 -4.20
CA ASN A 15 -12.07 26.84 -4.57
C ASN A 15 -12.22 26.46 -6.05
N ASP A 16 -12.58 27.45 -6.91
CA ASP A 16 -12.73 27.30 -8.36
C ASP A 16 -13.74 26.24 -8.81
N SER A 17 -14.72 25.92 -7.97
CA SER A 17 -15.77 24.95 -8.30
C SER A 17 -17.13 25.25 -7.64
N ALA A 18 -18.21 24.78 -8.27
CA ALA A 18 -19.54 24.73 -7.67
C ALA A 18 -19.80 23.32 -7.15
N LYS A 19 -20.12 23.18 -5.87
CA LYS A 19 -20.49 21.90 -5.25
C LYS A 19 -21.99 21.69 -5.33
N ILE A 20 -22.40 20.53 -5.83
CA ILE A 20 -23.80 20.12 -5.98
C ILE A 20 -24.04 18.90 -5.11
N ILE A 21 -25.04 18.97 -4.24
CA ILE A 21 -25.41 17.87 -3.34
C ILE A 21 -26.70 17.25 -3.87
N ALA A 22 -26.75 15.94 -4.05
CA ALA A 22 -27.87 15.23 -4.63
C ALA A 22 -29.20 15.54 -3.91
N ARG A 23 -29.18 15.60 -2.59
CA ARG A 23 -30.36 15.91 -1.76
C ARG A 23 -30.93 17.32 -2.04
N ASP A 24 -30.11 18.31 -2.33
CA ASP A 24 -30.52 19.68 -2.54
C ASP A 24 -31.27 19.88 -3.86
N LEU A 25 -31.12 18.92 -4.79
CA LEU A 25 -31.80 18.90 -6.06
C LEU A 25 -33.22 18.35 -6.00
N LEU A 26 -33.63 17.76 -4.88
CA LEU A 26 -34.97 17.22 -4.70
C LEU A 26 -35.91 18.29 -4.13
N SER A 27 -37.10 18.44 -4.72
CA SER A 27 -38.21 19.18 -4.16
C SER A 27 -39.08 18.33 -3.26
N PHE A 28 -39.18 17.02 -3.63
CA PHE A 28 -39.98 16.05 -2.91
C PHE A 28 -39.42 14.67 -3.10
N TYR A 29 -39.47 13.85 -2.06
CA TYR A 29 -39.14 12.40 -2.14
C TYR A 29 -39.83 11.68 -1.00
N GLN A 30 -40.37 10.50 -1.32
CA GLN A 30 -41.03 9.63 -0.36
C GLN A 30 -41.01 8.17 -0.81
N ASP A 31 -41.30 7.26 0.10
CA ASP A 31 -41.56 5.84 -0.17
C ASP A 31 -42.74 5.36 0.69
N ASN A 32 -43.45 4.37 0.18
CA ASN A 32 -44.63 3.82 0.86
C ASN A 32 -44.27 2.92 2.06
N CYS A 33 -43.06 2.34 2.09
CA CYS A 33 -42.60 1.41 3.10
C CYS A 33 -41.38 1.89 3.88
N THR A 34 -40.50 2.62 3.25
CA THR A 34 -39.25 3.10 3.86
C THR A 34 -39.42 4.53 4.39
N PRO A 35 -39.19 4.78 5.69
CA PRO A 35 -39.22 6.14 6.23
C PRO A 35 -38.22 7.05 5.52
N THR A 36 -38.58 8.30 5.29
CA THR A 36 -37.80 9.29 4.53
C THR A 36 -36.36 9.45 5.01
N HIS A 37 -36.11 9.31 6.33
CA HIS A 37 -34.77 9.43 6.91
C HIS A 37 -33.87 8.22 6.63
N LYS A 38 -34.42 7.11 6.10
CA LYS A 38 -33.70 5.91 5.70
C LYS A 38 -33.52 5.80 4.18
N LEU A 39 -34.09 6.73 3.42
CA LEU A 39 -33.92 6.77 1.99
C LEU A 39 -32.50 7.26 1.65
N VAL A 40 -31.83 6.55 0.77
CA VAL A 40 -30.50 6.92 0.26
C VAL A 40 -30.67 7.74 -0.99
N ILE A 41 -30.01 8.89 -1.05
CA ILE A 41 -30.05 9.83 -2.18
C ILE A 41 -28.64 9.88 -2.80
N THR A 42 -28.54 9.53 -4.09
CA THR A 42 -27.26 9.38 -4.77
C THR A 42 -27.33 9.84 -6.22
N PHE A 43 -26.18 10.10 -6.83
CA PHE A 43 -26.04 10.29 -8.27
C PHE A 43 -25.76 8.99 -9.04
N ASP A 44 -25.38 7.92 -8.35
CA ASP A 44 -25.08 6.62 -8.95
C ASP A 44 -25.77 5.49 -8.19
N LEU A 45 -26.55 4.68 -8.92
CA LEU A 45 -27.26 3.52 -8.37
C LEU A 45 -26.31 2.44 -7.79
N ASN A 46 -25.11 2.32 -8.35
CA ASN A 46 -24.13 1.34 -7.93
C ASN A 46 -23.23 1.83 -6.79
N ASN A 47 -23.27 3.15 -6.50
CA ASN A 47 -22.50 3.76 -5.42
C ASN A 47 -23.41 4.64 -4.55
N PRO A 48 -23.98 4.10 -3.47
CA PRO A 48 -24.87 4.85 -2.56
C PRO A 48 -24.20 6.05 -1.88
N ASN A 49 -22.86 6.08 -1.83
CA ASN A 49 -22.08 7.16 -1.22
C ASN A 49 -21.81 8.31 -2.18
N ASP A 50 -22.16 8.17 -3.46
CA ASP A 50 -21.98 9.21 -4.47
C ASP A 50 -23.05 10.31 -4.34
N THR A 51 -22.91 11.13 -3.32
CA THR A 51 -23.90 12.12 -2.89
C THR A 51 -23.61 13.54 -3.34
N CYS A 52 -22.44 13.79 -3.95
CA CYS A 52 -22.07 15.13 -4.41
C CYS A 52 -21.34 15.12 -5.76
N ARG A 53 -21.48 16.22 -6.50
CA ARG A 53 -20.78 16.51 -7.75
C ARG A 53 -20.15 17.88 -7.66
N TYR A 54 -19.11 18.08 -8.47
CA TYR A 54 -18.44 19.38 -8.60
C TYR A 54 -18.45 19.81 -10.06
N ILE A 55 -18.76 21.09 -10.31
CA ILE A 55 -18.57 21.73 -11.61
C ILE A 55 -17.40 22.69 -11.48
N PRO A 56 -16.23 22.34 -12.02
CA PRO A 56 -15.07 23.22 -11.99
C PRO A 56 -15.18 24.33 -13.02
N CYS A 57 -14.40 25.38 -12.82
CA CYS A 57 -14.27 26.48 -13.77
C CYS A 57 -13.92 26.01 -15.19
N SER A 58 -13.15 24.94 -15.32
CA SER A 58 -12.81 24.36 -16.62
C SER A 58 -14.01 23.89 -17.42
N ILE A 59 -15.01 23.29 -16.75
CA ILE A 59 -16.24 22.82 -17.36
C ILE A 59 -17.23 23.98 -17.51
N HIS A 60 -17.33 24.84 -16.49
CA HIS A 60 -18.24 25.97 -16.51
C HIS A 60 -17.98 26.91 -17.69
N ARG A 61 -16.74 27.24 -18.00
CA ARG A 61 -16.36 28.07 -19.16
C ARG A 61 -16.68 27.48 -20.52
N LEU A 62 -16.82 26.18 -20.61
CA LEU A 62 -17.14 25.47 -21.88
C LEU A 62 -18.65 25.42 -22.13
N ASN A 63 -19.47 25.68 -21.11
CA ASN A 63 -20.93 25.66 -21.20
C ASN A 63 -21.48 27.08 -21.29
N VAL A 64 -21.80 27.48 -22.50
CA VAL A 64 -22.32 28.84 -22.79
C VAL A 64 -23.58 29.16 -22.01
N ASP A 65 -24.42 28.15 -21.79
CA ASP A 65 -25.71 28.35 -21.09
C ASP A 65 -25.61 28.25 -19.56
N SER A 66 -24.47 27.82 -19.03
CA SER A 66 -24.22 27.59 -17.59
C SER A 66 -25.28 26.71 -16.91
N ILE A 67 -25.99 25.86 -17.70
CA ILE A 67 -27.04 24.95 -17.23
C ILE A 67 -26.57 23.51 -17.36
N TYR A 68 -26.74 22.78 -16.27
CA TYR A 68 -26.34 21.38 -16.19
C TYR A 68 -27.51 20.49 -15.79
N THR A 69 -27.60 19.30 -16.33
CA THR A 69 -28.63 18.33 -15.99
C THR A 69 -28.01 17.18 -15.17
N PHE A 70 -28.58 16.93 -13.99
CA PHE A 70 -28.17 15.84 -13.13
C PHE A 70 -29.34 14.88 -12.91
N ARG A 71 -29.10 13.59 -13.07
CA ARG A 71 -30.04 12.58 -12.65
C ARG A 71 -29.75 12.23 -11.18
N VAL A 72 -30.81 12.26 -10.37
CA VAL A 72 -30.76 11.92 -8.95
C VAL A 72 -31.59 10.68 -8.72
N PHE A 73 -31.07 9.76 -7.92
CA PHE A 73 -31.74 8.52 -7.53
C PHE A 73 -32.07 8.56 -6.05
N VAL A 74 -33.25 8.02 -5.71
CA VAL A 74 -33.70 7.78 -4.33
C VAL A 74 -33.93 6.28 -4.18
N LEU A 75 -33.17 5.65 -3.28
CA LEU A 75 -33.25 4.21 -3.03
C LEU A 75 -33.92 3.92 -1.70
N ASP A 76 -34.75 2.89 -1.66
CA ASP A 76 -35.34 2.34 -0.44
C ASP A 76 -34.41 1.29 0.21
N SER A 77 -34.81 0.80 1.39
CA SER A 77 -34.07 -0.24 2.11
C SER A 77 -34.13 -1.63 1.44
N SER A 78 -34.95 -1.78 0.41
CA SER A 78 -35.09 -3.03 -0.36
C SER A 78 -34.32 -2.97 -1.70
N GLY A 79 -33.70 -1.83 -2.01
CA GLY A 79 -32.92 -1.62 -3.25
C GLY A 79 -33.78 -1.15 -4.44
N ASN A 80 -35.07 -0.82 -4.25
CA ASN A 80 -35.84 -0.19 -5.33
C ASN A 80 -35.45 1.27 -5.45
N ALA A 81 -35.45 1.80 -6.69
CA ALA A 81 -35.02 3.15 -7.00
C ALA A 81 -36.10 3.95 -7.73
N GLY A 82 -36.34 5.18 -7.27
CA GLY A 82 -36.98 6.26 -8.00
C GLY A 82 -35.93 7.23 -8.54
N SER A 83 -36.22 8.00 -9.58
CA SER A 83 -35.27 9.02 -10.07
C SER A 83 -35.94 10.18 -10.75
N CYS A 84 -35.27 11.33 -10.73
CA CYS A 84 -35.67 12.52 -11.48
C CYS A 84 -34.44 13.24 -12.06
N ASN A 85 -34.66 14.14 -13.03
CA ASN A 85 -33.63 14.98 -13.63
C ASN A 85 -33.76 16.40 -13.10
N ALA A 86 -32.71 16.91 -12.48
CA ALA A 86 -32.61 18.29 -11.99
C ALA A 86 -31.83 19.16 -12.95
N LEU A 87 -32.27 20.39 -13.12
CA LEU A 87 -31.52 21.45 -13.80
C LEU A 87 -30.77 22.31 -12.76
N VAL A 88 -29.49 22.48 -12.97
CA VAL A 88 -28.63 23.31 -12.11
C VAL A 88 -28.07 24.44 -12.94
N ASP A 89 -28.41 25.66 -12.54
CA ASP A 89 -27.75 26.87 -13.03
C ASP A 89 -26.49 27.11 -12.21
N VAL A 90 -25.37 27.29 -12.89
CA VAL A 90 -24.12 27.62 -12.23
C VAL A 90 -23.73 29.04 -12.58
N ASP A 91 -23.50 29.88 -11.57
CA ASP A 91 -23.11 31.25 -11.72
C ASP A 91 -21.77 31.54 -11.04
N ASP A 92 -21.03 32.51 -11.55
CA ASP A 92 -19.74 32.97 -11.02
C ASP A 92 -19.76 34.47 -10.71
N PRO A 93 -20.61 34.93 -9.74
CA PRO A 93 -20.82 36.34 -9.46
C PRO A 93 -19.55 37.02 -8.91
N ASN A 94 -18.61 36.27 -8.37
CA ASN A 94 -17.35 36.76 -7.82
C ASN A 94 -16.18 36.64 -8.80
N ASN A 95 -16.46 36.18 -10.02
CA ASN A 95 -15.47 36.04 -11.08
C ASN A 95 -14.26 35.16 -10.69
N PHE A 96 -14.48 34.14 -9.86
CA PHE A 96 -13.45 33.20 -9.45
C PHE A 96 -12.85 32.44 -10.62
N CYS A 97 -13.64 32.14 -11.64
CA CYS A 97 -13.18 31.44 -12.83
C CYS A 97 -12.24 32.25 -13.73
N ASN A 98 -12.06 33.54 -13.52
CA ASN A 98 -11.17 34.39 -14.33
C ASN A 98 -9.78 34.59 -13.75
N SER A 99 -9.56 34.20 -12.50
CA SER A 99 -8.25 34.27 -11.85
C SER A 99 -7.44 33.00 -12.14
N ASN A 100 -6.30 33.13 -12.80
CA ASN A 100 -5.23 32.15 -13.00
C ASN A 100 -5.68 30.67 -13.05
N PHE A 101 -6.37 30.31 -14.13
CA PHE A 101 -6.76 28.92 -14.35
C PHE A 101 -5.53 28.02 -14.47
N GLN A 102 -5.34 27.15 -13.48
CA GLN A 102 -4.40 26.04 -13.61
C GLN A 102 -4.95 25.05 -14.64
N THR A 103 -4.25 24.90 -15.75
CA THR A 103 -4.61 23.93 -16.80
C THR A 103 -4.28 22.50 -16.38
N THR A 104 -3.40 22.36 -15.42
CA THR A 104 -2.96 21.09 -14.82
C THR A 104 -2.88 21.25 -13.31
N ILE A 105 -3.12 20.18 -12.60
CA ILE A 105 -2.89 20.03 -11.16
C ILE A 105 -1.78 19.02 -10.91
N HIS A 106 -1.17 19.12 -9.75
CA HIS A 106 -0.05 18.28 -9.38
C HIS A 106 -0.47 17.32 -8.26
N VAL A 107 -0.15 16.04 -8.47
CA VAL A 107 -0.11 15.08 -7.37
C VAL A 107 1.35 14.85 -7.01
N THR A 108 1.69 15.27 -5.81
CA THR A 108 3.06 15.18 -5.28
C THR A 108 3.06 14.35 -4.01
N GLY A 109 4.21 13.86 -3.63
CA GLY A 109 4.33 13.15 -2.36
C GLY A 109 5.73 12.60 -2.13
N LEU A 110 5.81 11.86 -1.05
CA LEU A 110 7.03 11.19 -0.60
C LEU A 110 6.76 9.70 -0.45
N VAL A 111 7.72 8.88 -0.82
CA VAL A 111 7.74 7.46 -0.49
C VAL A 111 8.87 7.22 0.49
N ARG A 112 8.53 6.64 1.65
CA ARG A 112 9.48 6.33 2.72
C ARG A 112 9.32 4.90 3.19
N ASP A 113 10.40 4.33 3.71
CA ASP A 113 10.34 3.04 4.39
C ASP A 113 9.70 3.15 5.80
N VAL A 114 9.52 2.01 6.46
CA VAL A 114 8.95 1.94 7.82
C VAL A 114 9.77 2.68 8.89
N LYS A 115 11.01 3.07 8.59
CA LYS A 115 11.88 3.88 9.46
C LYS A 115 11.85 5.37 9.12
N GLY A 116 11.14 5.75 8.04
CA GLY A 116 11.09 7.12 7.55
C GLY A 116 12.22 7.50 6.57
N ASN A 117 13.07 6.55 6.14
CA ASN A 117 14.08 6.83 5.14
C ASN A 117 13.42 6.98 3.75
N PRO A 118 13.91 7.92 2.91
CA PRO A 118 13.39 8.10 1.57
C PRO A 118 13.64 6.87 0.70
N MET A 119 12.70 6.55 -0.19
CA MET A 119 12.83 5.46 -1.14
C MET A 119 12.90 6.00 -2.57
N GLU A 120 14.08 5.86 -3.19
CA GLU A 120 14.38 6.27 -4.56
C GLU A 120 13.87 5.22 -5.57
N LYS A 121 13.57 5.66 -6.80
CA LYS A 121 13.20 4.79 -7.94
C LYS A 121 11.93 3.97 -7.74
N VAL A 122 11.03 4.42 -6.88
CA VAL A 122 9.67 3.89 -6.86
C VAL A 122 8.92 4.44 -8.06
N GLU A 123 8.36 3.56 -8.86
CA GLU A 123 7.57 3.93 -10.04
C GLU A 123 6.14 4.24 -9.59
N MET A 124 5.70 5.46 -9.88
CA MET A 124 4.36 5.96 -9.58
C MET A 124 3.58 6.00 -10.90
N LEU A 125 2.76 4.99 -11.15
CA LEU A 125 1.92 4.91 -12.34
C LEU A 125 0.57 5.57 -12.08
N GLU A 126 0.26 6.62 -12.85
CA GLU A 126 -1.09 7.18 -12.91
C GLU A 126 -1.86 6.48 -14.04
N GLN A 127 -2.85 5.66 -13.69
CA GLN A 127 -3.50 4.75 -14.65
C GLN A 127 -4.41 5.48 -15.64
N GLY A 128 -4.98 6.63 -15.29
CA GLY A 128 -5.88 7.39 -16.15
C GLY A 128 -5.17 8.01 -17.34
N THR A 129 -3.96 8.55 -17.15
CA THR A 129 -3.12 9.16 -18.18
C THR A 129 -2.08 8.21 -18.75
N GLY A 130 -1.77 7.14 -18.01
CA GLY A 130 -0.64 6.26 -18.31
C GLY A 130 0.73 6.89 -17.97
N GLN A 131 0.75 8.04 -17.30
CA GLN A 131 2.00 8.69 -16.91
C GLN A 131 2.67 7.89 -15.80
N MET A 132 3.97 7.67 -15.96
CA MET A 132 4.83 7.04 -14.96
C MET A 132 5.93 8.02 -14.56
N VAL A 133 6.07 8.27 -13.27
CA VAL A 133 7.15 9.08 -12.69
C VAL A 133 7.85 8.28 -11.62
N SER A 134 9.17 8.48 -11.49
CA SER A 134 9.96 7.81 -10.46
C SER A 134 10.28 8.75 -9.31
N THR A 135 10.36 8.22 -8.10
CA THR A 135 10.84 8.97 -6.95
C THR A 135 12.33 9.30 -7.07
N ASP A 136 12.72 10.48 -6.60
CA ASP A 136 14.09 10.94 -6.53
C ASP A 136 14.85 10.42 -5.28
N LEU A 137 16.10 10.87 -5.10
CA LEU A 137 16.96 10.53 -3.94
C LEU A 137 16.34 10.90 -2.58
N GLN A 138 15.41 11.84 -2.55
CA GLN A 138 14.66 12.25 -1.37
C GLN A 138 13.34 11.51 -1.22
N GLY A 139 13.07 10.53 -2.08
CA GLY A 139 11.82 9.78 -2.14
C GLY A 139 10.64 10.60 -2.67
N LYS A 140 10.91 11.77 -3.29
CA LYS A 140 9.88 12.68 -3.79
C LYS A 140 9.48 12.34 -5.22
N TYR A 141 8.18 12.44 -5.50
CA TYR A 141 7.62 12.35 -6.84
C TYR A 141 6.67 13.51 -7.13
N MET A 142 6.45 13.78 -8.40
CA MET A 142 5.47 14.76 -8.89
C MET A 142 4.88 14.30 -10.22
N ASN A 143 3.57 14.13 -10.25
CA ASN A 143 2.80 13.97 -11.46
C ASN A 143 2.13 15.32 -11.78
N ASP A 144 2.44 15.90 -12.95
CA ASP A 144 2.09 17.26 -13.34
C ASP A 144 1.15 17.35 -14.55
N GLN A 145 0.66 16.22 -15.06
CA GLN A 145 -0.18 16.18 -16.27
C GLN A 145 -1.66 15.92 -15.98
N ILE A 146 -2.06 16.02 -14.73
CA ILE A 146 -3.43 15.76 -14.32
C ILE A 146 -4.31 16.98 -14.61
N LYS A 147 -5.46 16.73 -15.23
CA LYS A 147 -6.44 17.81 -15.48
C LYS A 147 -7.37 17.97 -14.27
N PRO A 148 -7.71 19.21 -13.88
CA PRO A 148 -8.72 19.42 -12.86
C PRO A 148 -10.04 18.70 -13.20
N GLY A 149 -10.63 18.04 -12.20
CA GLY A 149 -11.88 17.29 -12.35
C GLY A 149 -11.74 15.87 -12.89
N SER A 150 -10.52 15.40 -13.19
CA SER A 150 -10.31 14.00 -13.56
C SER A 150 -10.27 13.09 -12.35
N SER A 151 -10.62 11.82 -12.58
CA SER A 151 -10.28 10.74 -11.67
C SER A 151 -8.78 10.49 -11.70
N VAL A 152 -8.21 10.21 -10.56
CA VAL A 152 -6.79 9.88 -10.40
C VAL A 152 -6.68 8.53 -9.71
N HIS A 153 -5.90 7.64 -10.31
CA HIS A 153 -5.58 6.35 -9.74
C HIS A 153 -4.06 6.16 -9.79
N LEU A 154 -3.42 6.42 -8.67
CA LEU A 154 -1.97 6.42 -8.52
C LEU A 154 -1.50 5.15 -7.81
N LYS A 155 -0.69 4.37 -8.53
CA LYS A 155 -0.19 3.07 -8.09
C LYS A 155 1.32 3.09 -7.95
N PRO A 156 1.85 2.96 -6.72
CA PRO A 156 3.29 2.76 -6.52
C PRO A 156 3.71 1.33 -6.85
N ASP A 157 4.91 1.19 -7.44
CA ASP A 157 5.57 -0.10 -7.66
C ASP A 157 7.09 0.03 -7.53
N TYR A 158 7.75 -1.03 -7.09
CA TYR A 158 9.20 -1.08 -6.99
C TYR A 158 9.74 -2.42 -7.48
N ALA A 159 10.19 -2.42 -8.74
CA ALA A 159 10.66 -3.62 -9.44
C ALA A 159 12.14 -3.94 -9.20
N LEU A 160 12.93 -2.99 -8.66
CA LEU A 160 14.39 -3.10 -8.61
C LEU A 160 14.91 -3.88 -7.38
N GLY A 161 14.08 -4.14 -6.39
CA GLY A 161 14.48 -4.81 -5.15
C GLY A 161 14.46 -6.33 -5.27
N ASN A 162 15.53 -6.98 -4.81
CA ASN A 162 15.51 -8.43 -4.66
C ASN A 162 14.62 -8.84 -3.50
N TRP A 163 13.98 -10.00 -3.63
CA TRP A 163 13.15 -10.54 -2.55
C TRP A 163 13.93 -10.77 -1.26
N THR A 164 15.21 -11.14 -1.36
CA THR A 164 16.08 -11.46 -0.22
C THR A 164 16.72 -10.25 0.45
N ASP A 165 16.59 -9.04 -0.14
CA ASP A 165 17.18 -7.84 0.44
C ASP A 165 16.59 -7.56 1.82
N GLY A 166 17.42 -7.49 2.85
CA GLY A 166 17.04 -7.23 4.24
C GLY A 166 16.43 -8.39 4.99
N LEU A 167 16.17 -9.55 4.33
CA LEU A 167 15.64 -10.72 5.02
C LEU A 167 16.73 -11.47 5.78
N SER A 168 16.41 -11.89 7.00
CA SER A 168 17.32 -12.55 7.89
C SER A 168 16.62 -13.64 8.72
N THR A 169 17.41 -14.44 9.42
CA THR A 169 16.87 -15.41 10.40
C THR A 169 16.18 -14.75 11.58
N GLN A 170 16.48 -13.47 11.84
CA GLN A 170 15.82 -12.67 12.86
C GLN A 170 14.34 -12.47 12.54
N ASP A 171 14.01 -12.27 11.27
CA ASP A 171 12.61 -12.13 10.82
C ASP A 171 11.84 -13.43 11.04
N VAL A 172 12.47 -14.57 10.78
CA VAL A 172 11.90 -15.89 11.10
C VAL A 172 11.61 -16.01 12.59
N LEU A 173 12.52 -15.54 13.44
CA LEU A 173 12.35 -15.59 14.89
C LEU A 173 11.20 -14.68 15.36
N TYR A 174 11.08 -13.45 14.82
CA TYR A 174 9.97 -12.55 15.14
C TYR A 174 8.63 -13.15 14.72
N LEU A 175 8.56 -13.72 13.52
CA LEU A 175 7.38 -14.39 13.01
C LEU A 175 6.95 -15.55 13.91
N GLN A 176 7.92 -16.40 14.30
CA GLN A 176 7.67 -17.52 15.23
C GLN A 176 7.17 -17.05 16.59
N LYS A 177 7.79 -16.02 17.17
CA LYS A 177 7.38 -15.46 18.48
C LYS A 177 5.95 -14.93 18.42
N HIS A 178 5.59 -14.26 17.32
CA HIS A 178 4.24 -13.74 17.12
C HIS A 178 3.21 -14.87 17.03
N ILE A 179 3.44 -15.88 16.19
CA ILE A 179 2.52 -17.02 15.99
C ILE A 179 2.36 -17.83 17.29
N LEU A 180 3.42 -17.93 18.10
CA LEU A 180 3.37 -18.62 19.41
C LEU A 180 2.78 -17.75 20.53
N GLY A 181 2.42 -16.50 20.26
CA GLY A 181 1.89 -15.58 21.26
C GLY A 181 2.94 -15.13 22.31
N ILE A 182 4.23 -15.37 22.06
CA ILE A 182 5.32 -14.98 22.97
C ILE A 182 5.57 -13.47 22.89
N SER A 183 5.51 -12.91 21.69
CA SER A 183 5.65 -11.47 21.43
C SER A 183 4.83 -11.13 20.20
N THR A 184 3.73 -10.39 20.37
CA THR A 184 2.86 -9.97 19.29
C THR A 184 3.45 -8.76 18.55
N PHE A 185 3.07 -8.60 17.30
CA PHE A 185 3.40 -7.40 16.55
C PHE A 185 2.71 -6.19 17.16
N SER A 186 3.39 -5.06 17.13
CA SER A 186 2.92 -3.80 17.74
C SER A 186 2.52 -2.75 16.69
N LYS A 187 2.73 -3.04 15.40
CA LYS A 187 2.47 -2.10 14.30
C LYS A 187 1.83 -2.82 13.13
N PRO A 188 0.87 -2.19 12.43
CA PRO A 188 0.24 -2.75 11.24
C PRO A 188 1.23 -3.16 10.14
N GLU A 189 2.33 -2.41 9.97
CA GLU A 189 3.34 -2.71 8.96
C GLU A 189 4.02 -4.06 9.19
N GLN A 190 4.16 -4.49 10.44
CA GLN A 190 4.74 -5.80 10.77
C GLN A 190 3.83 -6.95 10.34
N TRP A 191 2.51 -6.79 10.48
CA TRP A 191 1.53 -7.73 9.99
C TRP A 191 1.56 -7.85 8.47
N ILE A 192 1.63 -6.69 7.78
CA ILE A 192 1.69 -6.64 6.31
C ILE A 192 3.00 -7.27 5.80
N ALA A 193 4.12 -7.03 6.49
CA ALA A 193 5.41 -7.64 6.17
C ALA A 193 5.42 -9.15 6.41
N ALA A 194 4.70 -9.62 7.42
CA ALA A 194 4.65 -11.01 7.85
C ALA A 194 3.76 -11.91 6.97
N ASP A 195 2.76 -11.36 6.30
CA ASP A 195 1.87 -12.06 5.37
C ASP A 195 2.54 -12.19 4.00
N LEU A 196 3.44 -13.19 3.90
CA LEU A 196 4.26 -13.38 2.70
C LEU A 196 3.45 -13.84 1.50
N ASP A 197 2.47 -14.71 1.68
CA ASP A 197 1.68 -15.24 0.57
C ASP A 197 0.39 -14.44 0.31
N LYS A 198 0.17 -13.35 1.07
CA LYS A 198 -0.94 -12.41 0.91
C LYS A 198 -2.30 -13.09 1.03
N ASP A 199 -2.41 -14.05 1.94
CA ASP A 199 -3.69 -14.75 2.22
C ASP A 199 -4.52 -14.06 3.32
N GLY A 200 -3.99 -12.99 3.94
CA GLY A 200 -4.63 -12.21 5.00
C GLY A 200 -4.42 -12.77 6.40
N PHE A 201 -3.56 -13.75 6.56
CA PHE A 201 -3.25 -14.36 7.86
C PHE A 201 -1.75 -14.55 8.04
N VAL A 202 -1.28 -14.37 9.28
CA VAL A 202 0.11 -14.67 9.64
C VAL A 202 0.17 -16.07 10.25
N THR A 203 0.76 -17.01 9.52
CA THR A 203 0.77 -18.44 9.86
C THR A 203 2.15 -19.08 9.71
N THR A 204 2.27 -20.35 10.06
CA THR A 204 3.49 -21.14 9.80
C THR A 204 3.82 -21.27 8.31
N ARG A 205 2.87 -21.03 7.42
CA ARG A 205 3.05 -21.04 5.97
C ARG A 205 3.95 -19.89 5.54
N ASP A 206 3.80 -18.72 6.17
CA ASP A 206 4.66 -17.56 5.93
C ASP A 206 6.10 -17.83 6.37
N ILE A 207 6.28 -18.53 7.52
CA ILE A 207 7.61 -18.98 7.95
C ILE A 207 8.25 -19.88 6.88
N VAL A 208 7.48 -20.77 6.27
CA VAL A 208 7.99 -21.64 5.21
C VAL A 208 8.41 -20.84 3.98
N TRP A 209 7.61 -19.85 3.55
CA TRP A 209 7.97 -18.95 2.46
C TRP A 209 9.22 -18.14 2.77
N LEU A 210 9.29 -17.54 3.95
CA LEU A 210 10.43 -16.74 4.39
C LEU A 210 11.73 -17.57 4.39
N ARG A 211 11.67 -18.76 4.95
CA ARG A 211 12.83 -19.69 4.93
C ARG A 211 13.25 -20.09 3.52
N LYS A 212 12.30 -20.37 2.63
CA LYS A 212 12.62 -20.69 1.23
C LYS A 212 13.34 -19.55 0.52
N LEU A 213 12.91 -18.31 0.75
CA LEU A 213 13.55 -17.11 0.21
C LEU A 213 14.98 -16.96 0.76
N ILE A 214 15.16 -16.99 2.09
CA ILE A 214 16.47 -16.86 2.75
C ILE A 214 17.45 -17.96 2.27
N LEU A 215 16.95 -19.17 2.06
CA LEU A 215 17.75 -20.31 1.58
C LEU A 215 17.97 -20.33 0.06
N GLY A 216 17.45 -19.34 -0.68
CA GLY A 216 17.54 -19.31 -2.14
C GLY A 216 16.85 -20.51 -2.82
N LYS A 217 15.84 -21.11 -2.18
CA LYS A 217 15.07 -22.22 -2.78
C LYS A 217 13.97 -21.71 -3.71
N VAL A 218 13.58 -20.46 -3.55
CA VAL A 218 12.68 -19.72 -4.42
C VAL A 218 13.24 -18.30 -4.59
N GLU A 219 12.99 -17.70 -5.73
CA GLU A 219 13.41 -16.32 -6.04
C GLU A 219 12.35 -15.29 -5.64
N GLU A 220 11.09 -15.73 -5.58
CA GLU A 220 9.93 -14.87 -5.29
C GLU A 220 8.80 -15.66 -4.62
N VAL A 221 7.82 -14.92 -4.08
CA VAL A 221 6.52 -15.47 -3.67
C VAL A 221 5.49 -15.08 -4.74
N PRO A 222 4.95 -16.04 -5.51
CA PRO A 222 4.13 -15.74 -6.72
C PRO A 222 2.84 -14.95 -6.44
N THR A 223 2.32 -15.01 -5.22
CA THR A 223 1.05 -14.38 -4.82
C THR A 223 1.21 -12.97 -4.28
N ASN A 224 2.46 -12.50 -4.10
CA ASN A 224 2.75 -11.22 -3.49
C ASN A 224 3.83 -10.46 -4.26
N LYS A 225 4.09 -9.22 -3.86
CA LYS A 225 5.22 -8.40 -4.31
C LYS A 225 6.27 -8.29 -3.22
N SER A 226 7.54 -8.11 -3.62
CA SER A 226 8.66 -7.90 -2.69
C SER A 226 8.49 -6.66 -1.82
N TRP A 227 7.81 -5.64 -2.36
CA TRP A 227 7.46 -4.42 -1.65
C TRP A 227 5.97 -4.15 -1.77
N ARG A 228 5.35 -3.74 -0.67
CA ARG A 228 3.97 -3.26 -0.59
C ARG A 228 3.99 -1.80 -0.17
N PHE A 229 2.94 -1.09 -0.53
CA PHE A 229 2.85 0.34 -0.23
C PHE A 229 1.55 0.59 0.53
N LEU A 230 1.61 1.51 1.48
CA LEU A 230 0.47 1.93 2.28
C LEU A 230 0.39 3.45 2.23
N ASP A 231 -0.80 4.00 2.00
CA ASP A 231 -1.05 5.42 2.15
C ASP A 231 -0.75 5.83 3.61
N GLU A 232 0.12 6.84 3.81
CA GLU A 232 0.47 7.30 5.16
C GLU A 232 -0.73 7.90 5.91
N GLU A 233 -1.76 8.38 5.20
CA GLU A 233 -2.99 8.90 5.81
C GLU A 233 -3.98 7.79 6.20
N TYR A 234 -3.72 6.52 5.80
CA TYR A 234 -4.60 5.40 6.15
C TYR A 234 -4.50 5.05 7.64
N ILE A 235 -5.65 5.00 8.30
CA ILE A 235 -5.78 4.65 9.72
C ILE A 235 -6.49 3.30 9.82
N PHE A 236 -5.83 2.32 10.41
CA PHE A 236 -6.43 1.01 10.67
C PHE A 236 -7.49 1.12 11.76
N ASN A 237 -8.58 0.40 11.61
CA ASN A 237 -9.64 0.32 12.62
C ASN A 237 -9.28 -0.64 13.75
N ASP A 238 -8.46 -1.65 13.45
CA ASP A 238 -7.99 -2.67 14.39
C ASP A 238 -6.48 -2.88 14.20
N ASP A 239 -5.68 -2.30 15.10
CA ASP A 239 -4.22 -2.43 15.07
C ASP A 239 -3.75 -3.84 15.48
N ASP A 240 -4.59 -4.60 16.18
CA ASP A 240 -4.29 -5.96 16.61
C ASP A 240 -4.55 -7.00 15.51
N PHE A 241 -5.37 -6.65 14.50
CA PHE A 241 -5.61 -7.48 13.32
C PHE A 241 -5.82 -6.65 12.04
N PRO A 242 -4.83 -5.88 11.61
CA PRO A 242 -4.96 -4.97 10.46
C PRO A 242 -5.20 -5.69 9.13
N LEU A 243 -4.84 -6.97 9.01
CA LEU A 243 -5.10 -7.78 7.81
C LEU A 243 -6.58 -8.17 7.67
N GLY A 244 -7.39 -8.02 8.72
CA GLY A 244 -8.83 -8.28 8.70
C GLY A 244 -9.63 -7.23 7.94
N GLU A 245 -9.05 -6.08 7.64
CA GLU A 245 -9.67 -5.04 6.85
C GLU A 245 -9.01 -4.84 5.48
N LYS A 246 -9.80 -4.34 4.53
CA LYS A 246 -9.31 -4.03 3.19
C LYS A 246 -8.70 -2.62 3.19
N PHE A 247 -7.39 -2.53 3.26
CA PHE A 247 -6.67 -1.27 3.04
C PHE A 247 -6.18 -1.15 1.59
N SER A 248 -6.08 0.09 1.09
CA SER A 248 -5.60 0.34 -0.25
C SER A 248 -4.08 0.50 -0.29
N GLU A 249 -3.47 -0.14 -1.27
CA GLU A 249 -2.05 0.03 -1.63
C GLU A 249 -1.86 1.08 -2.73
N GLU A 250 -2.93 1.77 -3.11
CA GLU A 250 -3.03 2.72 -4.21
C GLU A 250 -3.85 3.92 -3.75
N PHE A 251 -3.63 5.09 -4.35
CA PHE A 251 -4.45 6.26 -4.09
C PHE A 251 -5.48 6.42 -5.21
N GLU A 252 -6.74 6.53 -4.84
CA GLU A 252 -7.85 6.71 -5.79
C GLU A 252 -8.74 7.88 -5.38
N THR A 253 -9.12 8.68 -6.36
CA THR A 253 -10.15 9.72 -6.20
C THR A 253 -10.87 9.97 -7.51
N ASP A 254 -12.17 10.19 -7.47
CA ASP A 254 -12.99 10.37 -8.68
C ASP A 254 -12.88 11.77 -9.28
N HIS A 255 -12.62 12.81 -8.50
CA HIS A 255 -12.64 14.21 -8.94
C HIS A 255 -11.59 15.03 -8.22
N LEU A 256 -10.36 15.02 -8.73
CA LEU A 256 -9.31 15.85 -8.18
C LEU A 256 -9.36 17.27 -8.80
N MET A 257 -9.54 18.27 -7.95
CA MET A 257 -9.73 19.66 -8.38
C MET A 257 -8.53 20.56 -8.11
N HIS A 258 -7.70 20.18 -7.15
CA HIS A 258 -6.56 20.96 -6.68
C HIS A 258 -5.35 20.06 -6.50
N ASP A 259 -4.18 20.66 -6.38
CA ASP A 259 -2.97 19.97 -6.02
C ASP A 259 -3.19 19.10 -4.77
N LYS A 260 -2.72 17.87 -4.81
CA LYS A 260 -2.85 16.92 -3.71
C LYS A 260 -1.47 16.37 -3.33
N VAL A 261 -1.22 16.29 -2.04
CA VAL A 261 -0.07 15.57 -1.50
C VAL A 261 -0.53 14.18 -1.08
N VAL A 262 0.14 13.15 -1.57
CA VAL A 262 -0.12 11.75 -1.23
C VAL A 262 1.21 11.08 -0.89
N ASN A 263 1.38 10.69 0.35
CA ASN A 263 2.59 10.03 0.81
C ASN A 263 2.35 8.52 0.95
N PHE A 264 3.38 7.75 0.63
CA PHE A 264 3.32 6.30 0.80
C PHE A 264 4.42 5.81 1.73
N LYS A 265 4.05 4.87 2.58
CA LYS A 265 4.97 4.07 3.37
C LYS A 265 5.25 2.76 2.64
N SER A 266 6.50 2.47 2.33
CA SER A 266 6.90 1.20 1.73
C SER A 266 7.20 0.16 2.80
N ILE A 267 6.72 -1.04 2.57
CA ILE A 267 6.84 -2.18 3.48
C ILE A 267 7.52 -3.32 2.72
N LYS A 268 8.67 -3.74 3.21
CA LYS A 268 9.39 -4.89 2.65
C LYS A 268 8.75 -6.18 3.14
N VAL A 269 8.22 -6.97 2.23
CA VAL A 269 7.62 -8.27 2.56
C VAL A 269 8.69 -9.23 3.05
N GLY A 270 8.44 -9.84 4.19
CA GLY A 270 9.35 -10.74 4.90
C GLY A 270 10.25 -10.06 5.94
N ASP A 271 10.47 -8.73 5.85
CA ASP A 271 11.28 -7.99 6.84
C ASP A 271 10.41 -7.48 8.00
N VAL A 272 10.10 -8.36 8.91
CA VAL A 272 9.31 -8.07 10.12
C VAL A 272 10.09 -7.26 11.14
N SER A 273 11.42 -7.41 11.13
CA SER A 273 12.34 -6.68 12.01
C SER A 273 12.54 -5.22 11.57
N GLY A 274 12.18 -4.90 10.33
CA GLY A 274 12.39 -3.59 9.74
C GLY A 274 13.88 -3.26 9.53
N THR A 275 14.72 -4.25 9.31
CA THR A 275 16.18 -4.05 9.12
C THR A 275 16.56 -3.65 7.72
N SER A 276 15.72 -3.92 6.73
CA SER A 276 15.88 -3.50 5.34
C SER A 276 15.62 -1.98 5.18
N GLY A 277 16.40 -1.14 5.83
CA GLY A 277 16.43 0.27 5.46
C GLY A 277 16.97 0.39 4.03
N PHE A 278 16.36 1.27 3.22
CA PHE A 278 16.92 1.68 1.91
C PHE A 278 18.21 2.47 2.17
N GLN A 279 19.21 1.79 2.70
CA GLN A 279 20.55 2.32 2.68
C GLN A 279 21.10 2.00 1.30
N GLU A 280 21.43 3.06 0.51
CA GLU A 280 22.46 2.88 -0.49
C GLU A 280 23.44 1.84 0.06
N LYS A 281 23.76 0.84 -0.75
CA LYS A 281 25.04 0.14 -0.57
C LYS A 281 26.06 1.26 -0.67
N VAL A 282 26.33 1.91 0.47
CA VAL A 282 27.46 2.83 0.58
C VAL A 282 28.60 1.97 0.10
N ALA A 283 29.14 2.35 -1.05
CA ALA A 283 30.35 1.75 -1.56
C ALA A 283 31.43 1.99 -0.50
N GLY A 284 31.49 1.09 0.50
CA GLY A 284 32.28 1.25 1.72
C GLY A 284 31.64 0.66 2.96
N ALA A 285 30.38 0.19 2.95
CA ALA A 285 29.90 -0.71 4.00
C ALA A 285 30.83 -1.94 3.95
N ARG A 286 31.77 -1.99 4.86
CA ARG A 286 32.61 -3.19 5.05
C ARG A 286 31.65 -4.31 5.41
N LEU A 287 31.29 -5.13 4.40
CA LEU A 287 30.79 -6.47 4.67
C LEU A 287 31.82 -7.05 5.63
N ARG A 288 31.45 -7.25 6.88
CA ARG A 288 32.28 -7.99 7.79
C ARG A 288 32.17 -9.44 7.36
N TYR A 289 33.15 -9.86 6.56
CA TYR A 289 33.35 -11.28 6.31
C TYR A 289 33.91 -11.85 7.60
N PHE A 290 33.32 -12.90 8.10
CA PHE A 290 33.96 -13.74 9.07
C PHE A 290 34.42 -15.01 8.37
N GLU A 291 35.57 -15.52 8.75
CA GLU A 291 36.08 -16.79 8.27
C GLU A 291 35.44 -17.94 9.08
N LEU A 292 34.71 -18.79 8.38
CA LEU A 292 34.28 -20.05 8.92
C LEU A 292 35.35 -21.08 8.59
N GLY A 293 36.17 -21.43 9.59
CA GLY A 293 37.19 -22.45 9.46
C GLY A 293 36.55 -23.83 9.58
N VAL A 294 36.86 -24.71 8.62
CA VAL A 294 36.57 -26.14 8.70
C VAL A 294 37.88 -26.87 8.51
N GLU A 295 38.21 -27.74 9.44
CA GLU A 295 39.39 -28.58 9.26
C GLU A 295 39.14 -29.61 8.15
N ASP A 296 40.06 -29.62 7.17
CA ASP A 296 40.04 -30.58 6.06
C ASP A 296 40.55 -31.93 6.54
N HIS A 297 39.70 -32.94 6.56
CA HIS A 297 40.10 -34.30 6.93
C HIS A 297 39.36 -35.35 6.11
N LEU A 298 40.05 -36.46 5.90
CA LEU A 298 39.46 -37.59 5.21
C LEU A 298 38.49 -38.33 6.13
N LEU A 299 37.26 -38.50 5.66
CA LEU A 299 36.26 -39.30 6.37
C LEU A 299 36.63 -40.80 6.22
N PRO A 300 36.90 -41.52 7.31
CA PRO A 300 37.18 -42.93 7.22
C PRO A 300 35.92 -43.71 6.82
N GLU A 301 36.09 -44.73 6.01
CA GLU A 301 35.00 -45.56 5.54
C GLU A 301 34.31 -46.29 6.70
N ASN A 302 33.00 -46.23 6.77
CA ASN A 302 32.14 -46.83 7.80
C ASN A 302 32.46 -46.42 9.26
N GLN A 303 32.98 -45.22 9.47
CA GLN A 303 33.26 -44.69 10.80
C GLN A 303 32.55 -43.37 11.00
N ARG A 304 32.17 -43.06 12.26
CA ARG A 304 31.71 -41.73 12.65
C ARG A 304 32.92 -40.83 12.78
N SER A 305 32.79 -39.65 12.17
CA SER A 305 33.74 -38.55 12.30
C SER A 305 32.98 -37.29 12.57
N HIS A 306 33.58 -36.27 13.19
CA HIS A 306 32.99 -34.98 13.33
C HIS A 306 33.90 -33.90 12.76
N SER A 307 33.30 -32.86 12.26
CA SER A 307 33.98 -31.67 11.77
C SER A 307 33.52 -30.48 12.58
N ASP A 308 34.46 -29.73 13.11
CA ASP A 308 34.19 -28.53 13.87
C ASP A 308 34.17 -27.33 12.92
N PHE A 309 33.12 -26.51 13.04
CA PHE A 309 33.01 -25.24 12.37
C PHE A 309 33.39 -24.16 13.37
N MET A 310 34.53 -23.50 13.15
CA MET A 310 35.02 -22.46 14.07
C MET A 310 34.87 -21.08 13.44
N ILE A 311 34.39 -20.14 14.24
CA ILE A 311 34.37 -18.71 13.90
C ILE A 311 35.56 -18.08 14.58
N ASN A 312 36.50 -17.57 13.78
CA ASN A 312 37.76 -17.01 14.28
C ASN A 312 37.70 -15.49 14.61
N ASP A 313 36.49 -14.94 14.69
CA ASP A 313 36.27 -13.52 14.96
C ASP A 313 35.49 -13.30 16.26
N ASP A 314 35.84 -12.25 17.00
CA ASP A 314 35.03 -11.76 18.14
C ASP A 314 33.75 -11.10 17.62
N LEU A 315 32.73 -11.91 17.34
CA LEU A 315 31.45 -11.48 16.84
C LEU A 315 30.34 -11.82 17.83
N THR A 316 29.52 -10.83 18.13
CA THR A 316 28.22 -11.09 18.75
C THR A 316 27.21 -11.34 17.65
N MET A 317 26.69 -12.56 17.55
CA MET A 317 25.67 -12.95 16.56
C MET A 317 24.39 -13.35 17.27
N GLU A 318 23.26 -12.88 16.73
CA GLU A 318 21.93 -13.28 17.22
C GLU A 318 21.44 -14.59 16.60
N GLY A 319 22.09 -15.07 15.56
CA GLY A 319 21.81 -16.34 14.91
C GLY A 319 22.77 -16.64 13.77
N LEU A 320 23.05 -17.92 13.55
CA LEU A 320 23.84 -18.44 12.44
C LEU A 320 23.05 -19.52 11.72
N GLN A 321 23.00 -19.44 10.40
CA GLN A 321 22.44 -20.50 9.57
C GLN A 321 23.50 -20.98 8.59
N ILE A 322 23.79 -22.28 8.62
CA ILE A 322 24.76 -22.93 7.73
C ILE A 322 24.01 -23.88 6.82
N ASN A 323 24.18 -23.73 5.50
CA ASN A 323 23.72 -24.67 4.51
C ASN A 323 24.87 -25.61 4.13
N MET A 324 24.72 -26.89 4.40
CA MET A 324 25.68 -27.90 3.99
C MET A 324 25.10 -28.73 2.84
N SER A 325 25.91 -28.96 1.80
CA SER A 325 25.58 -29.86 0.70
C SER A 325 26.61 -30.95 0.64
N PHE A 326 26.17 -32.18 0.68
CA PHE A 326 27.01 -33.34 0.53
C PHE A 326 26.31 -34.44 -0.29
N ASP A 327 27.08 -35.31 -0.88
CA ASP A 327 26.53 -36.46 -1.63
C ASP A 327 26.12 -37.57 -0.66
N SER A 328 24.83 -37.78 -0.50
CA SER A 328 24.24 -38.78 0.40
C SER A 328 24.63 -40.23 0.10
N ARG A 329 25.28 -40.48 -1.04
CA ARG A 329 25.85 -41.81 -1.38
C ARG A 329 27.12 -42.09 -0.61
N PHE A 330 27.81 -41.04 -0.10
CA PHE A 330 29.12 -41.16 0.55
C PHE A 330 29.11 -40.76 2.02
N ALA A 331 28.17 -39.95 2.45
CA ALA A 331 28.08 -39.48 3.82
C ALA A 331 26.64 -39.27 4.27
N GLU A 332 26.39 -39.43 5.57
CA GLU A 332 25.13 -39.15 6.23
C GLU A 332 25.41 -38.32 7.50
N VAL A 333 24.59 -37.29 7.76
CA VAL A 333 24.69 -36.50 9.01
C VAL A 333 23.91 -37.22 10.09
N ASP A 334 24.59 -37.68 11.10
CA ASP A 334 24.02 -38.41 12.23
C ASP A 334 23.46 -37.44 13.30
N SER A 335 24.22 -36.38 13.64
CA SER A 335 23.79 -35.36 14.59
C SER A 335 24.54 -34.05 14.38
N ILE A 336 23.89 -32.95 14.79
CA ILE A 336 24.50 -31.62 14.88
C ILE A 336 24.48 -31.24 16.37
N VAL A 337 25.64 -30.89 16.91
CA VAL A 337 25.79 -30.47 18.32
C VAL A 337 26.26 -29.04 18.33
N GLU A 338 25.52 -28.17 19.03
CA GLU A 338 25.92 -26.80 19.22
C GLU A 338 26.69 -26.66 20.53
N PHE A 339 27.94 -26.18 20.43
CA PHE A 339 28.74 -25.79 21.59
C PHE A 339 28.79 -24.25 21.63
N LEU A 340 27.94 -23.65 22.44
CA LEU A 340 28.15 -22.27 22.84
C LEU A 340 29.23 -22.30 23.94
N SER A 341 30.45 -21.91 23.58
CA SER A 341 31.42 -21.57 24.63
C SER A 341 30.91 -20.31 25.30
N ASP A 342 30.55 -20.38 26.57
CA ASP A 342 30.35 -19.20 27.42
C ASP A 342 31.62 -18.35 27.33
N GLY A 343 31.59 -17.36 26.43
CA GLY A 343 32.68 -16.44 26.25
C GLY A 343 32.87 -15.64 27.52
N ARG A 344 34.03 -15.65 28.03
CA ARG A 344 34.52 -14.58 28.90
C ARG A 344 34.83 -13.36 28.06
#